data_374412d2688649eec4cc39f21a575920
#
_entry.id   374412d2688649eec4cc39f21a575920
#
_cell.length_a   1.000
_cell.length_b   1.000
_cell.length_c   1.000
_cell.angle_alpha   90.00
_cell.angle_beta   90.00
_cell.angle_gamma   90.00
#
_symmetry.space_group_name_H-M   'P 1'
#
loop_
_entity.id
_entity.type
_entity.pdbx_description
1 polymer ?
#
loop_
_entity_poly.entity_id
_entity_poly.type
_entity_poly.pdbx_seq_one_letter_code
_entity_poly.pdbx_strand_id
1 'polypeptide(L)'
;MNNILSLHRDLINYKYRHGGYQCFKIEDPKTRIIHKASVRDRLLHHAVYRLLYPFFDKIFISDSFSCRKNKGTYKSLDRFRSFAFCVSKNNTRICWILKCDIKKFFASIDQSILLEILKKYIPDKNIIYLLKEIIFSFCSTKYGKGLPLGNLTSQLFANVYMNEFDRFVKHKLKVKYYVRYADDFVILSENKKYLENKIDLIKDFLKNELKLILHPDKIFIKTLSSGMDFLGWKHFFDHRILRNTTRARVIKNIQNSDYNSTTLNSYFGLLKHGNTYKIKRKILQHFLS
;
A
#
# COMPACT_ATOMS: atom_id res chain seq x y z
N MET A 1 -8.76 10.72 -31.81
CA MET A 1 -10.22 10.86 -31.68
C MET A 1 -10.97 9.54 -31.82
N ASN A 2 -10.68 8.70 -32.80
CA ASN A 2 -11.40 7.43 -33.06
C ASN A 2 -11.48 6.47 -31.85
N ASN A 3 -10.43 6.38 -31.03
CA ASN A 3 -10.41 5.47 -29.84
C ASN A 3 -11.38 5.88 -28.73
N ILE A 4 -11.63 7.17 -28.53
CA ILE A 4 -12.56 7.66 -27.49
C ILE A 4 -13.99 7.41 -27.93
N LEU A 5 -14.31 7.71 -29.19
CA LEU A 5 -15.65 7.47 -29.75
C LEU A 5 -15.98 5.98 -29.81
N SER A 6 -14.98 5.14 -30.13
CA SER A 6 -15.15 3.68 -30.07
C SER A 6 -15.42 3.21 -28.65
N LEU A 7 -14.65 3.66 -27.65
CA LEU A 7 -14.87 3.33 -26.25
C LEU A 7 -16.26 3.76 -25.79
N HIS A 8 -16.70 4.96 -26.14
CA HIS A 8 -18.02 5.48 -25.80
C HIS A 8 -19.13 4.59 -26.39
N ARG A 9 -19.03 4.23 -27.67
CA ARG A 9 -20.02 3.32 -28.32
C ARG A 9 -20.05 1.95 -27.67
N ASP A 10 -18.89 1.39 -27.32
CA ASP A 10 -18.80 0.08 -26.67
C ASP A 10 -19.40 0.10 -25.26
N LEU A 11 -19.24 1.21 -24.53
CA LEU A 11 -19.85 1.36 -23.19
C LEU A 11 -21.37 1.49 -23.26
N ILE A 12 -21.91 2.33 -24.16
CA ILE A 12 -23.36 2.49 -24.32
C ILE A 12 -24.04 1.18 -24.75
N ASN A 13 -23.38 0.43 -25.63
CA ASN A 13 -23.93 -0.82 -26.16
C ASN A 13 -23.60 -2.04 -25.29
N TYR A 14 -23.00 -1.87 -24.10
CA TYR A 14 -22.57 -2.98 -23.24
C TYR A 14 -21.61 -3.98 -23.91
N LYS A 15 -20.87 -3.53 -24.92
CA LYS A 15 -19.94 -4.35 -25.71
C LYS A 15 -18.48 -4.14 -25.29
N TYR A 16 -18.24 -3.34 -24.25
CA TYR A 16 -16.87 -3.15 -23.77
C TYR A 16 -16.24 -4.48 -23.36
N ARG A 17 -15.03 -4.71 -23.88
CA ARG A 17 -14.13 -5.76 -23.45
C ARG A 17 -12.77 -5.13 -23.15
N HIS A 18 -12.20 -5.52 -22.03
CA HIS A 18 -10.86 -5.05 -21.66
C HIS A 18 -9.82 -5.70 -22.58
N GLY A 19 -8.86 -4.90 -23.05
CA GLY A 19 -7.73 -5.38 -23.84
C GLY A 19 -6.69 -6.11 -22.97
N GLY A 20 -5.64 -6.61 -23.64
CA GLY A 20 -4.52 -7.24 -22.94
C GLY A 20 -3.61 -6.25 -22.22
N TYR A 21 -2.65 -6.78 -21.49
CA TYR A 21 -1.64 -6.01 -20.76
C TYR A 21 -0.26 -6.15 -21.41
N GLN A 22 0.46 -5.04 -21.48
CA GLN A 22 1.90 -5.05 -21.77
C GLN A 22 2.66 -5.18 -20.44
N CYS A 23 3.52 -6.19 -20.35
CA CYS A 23 4.30 -6.44 -19.16
C CYS A 23 5.70 -5.87 -19.31
N PHE A 24 6.18 -5.20 -18.26
CA PHE A 24 7.59 -4.80 -18.15
C PHE A 24 8.08 -4.91 -16.72
N LYS A 25 9.37 -5.11 -16.56
CA LYS A 25 10.02 -5.31 -15.27
C LYS A 25 10.58 -3.99 -14.75
N ILE A 26 10.32 -3.71 -13.48
CA ILE A 26 10.97 -2.65 -12.72
C ILE A 26 11.83 -3.30 -11.65
N GLU A 27 13.07 -2.83 -11.46
CA GLU A 27 14.01 -3.43 -10.51
C GLU A 27 14.19 -2.63 -9.23
N ASP A 28 13.86 -1.35 -9.19
CA ASP A 28 14.00 -0.49 -8.02
C ASP A 28 12.63 -0.16 -7.38
N PRO A 29 12.48 -0.29 -6.06
CA PRO A 29 13.39 -0.82 -5.02
C PRO A 29 13.40 -2.35 -4.92
N LYS A 30 12.51 -3.01 -5.57
CA LYS A 30 12.37 -4.48 -5.67
C LYS A 30 11.88 -4.81 -7.06
N THR A 31 12.31 -5.94 -7.56
CA THR A 31 11.81 -6.48 -8.82
C THR A 31 10.29 -6.64 -8.77
N ARG A 32 9.62 -6.00 -9.74
CA ARG A 32 8.18 -6.10 -9.93
C ARG A 32 7.85 -6.18 -11.41
N ILE A 33 6.88 -6.98 -11.74
CA ILE A 33 6.28 -6.99 -13.09
C ILE A 33 5.10 -6.02 -13.07
N ILE A 34 5.16 -5.02 -13.94
CA ILE A 34 4.10 -4.04 -14.12
C ILE A 34 3.28 -4.44 -15.35
N HIS A 35 1.97 -4.39 -15.20
CA HIS A 35 1.01 -4.76 -16.23
C HIS A 35 0.31 -3.49 -16.73
N LYS A 36 0.84 -2.92 -17.81
CA LYS A 36 0.33 -1.69 -18.40
C LYS A 36 -0.85 -2.00 -19.31
N ALA A 37 -2.04 -1.50 -18.99
CA ALA A 37 -3.21 -1.58 -19.84
C ALA A 37 -3.06 -0.67 -21.07
N SER A 38 -3.83 -0.92 -22.12
CA SER A 38 -3.91 -0.08 -23.32
C SER A 38 -4.29 1.36 -22.99
N VAL A 39 -4.03 2.31 -23.87
CA VAL A 39 -4.43 3.73 -23.65
C VAL A 39 -5.94 3.83 -23.48
N ARG A 40 -6.71 3.08 -24.30
CA ARG A 40 -8.17 3.00 -24.23
C ARG A 40 -8.65 2.52 -22.87
N ASP A 41 -8.09 1.44 -22.36
CA ASP A 41 -8.49 0.87 -21.07
C ASP A 41 -8.05 1.76 -19.91
N ARG A 42 -6.87 2.37 -19.98
CA ARG A 42 -6.43 3.34 -18.97
C ARG A 42 -7.36 4.56 -18.86
N LEU A 43 -7.90 5.04 -19.99
CA LEU A 43 -8.89 6.11 -19.97
C LEU A 43 -10.13 5.70 -19.19
N LEU A 44 -10.63 4.47 -19.41
CA LEU A 44 -11.74 3.91 -18.64
C LEU A 44 -11.37 3.73 -17.15
N HIS A 45 -10.17 3.23 -16.84
CA HIS A 45 -9.72 3.12 -15.45
C HIS A 45 -9.71 4.47 -14.73
N HIS A 46 -9.32 5.54 -15.44
CA HIS A 46 -9.37 6.89 -14.88
C HIS A 46 -10.82 7.36 -14.67
N ALA A 47 -11.73 7.10 -15.60
CA ALA A 47 -13.15 7.47 -15.46
C ALA A 47 -13.79 6.73 -14.27
N VAL A 48 -13.60 5.41 -14.18
CA VAL A 48 -14.08 4.58 -13.07
C VAL A 48 -13.49 5.05 -11.72
N TYR A 49 -12.19 5.34 -11.68
CA TYR A 49 -11.55 5.84 -10.47
C TYR A 49 -12.13 7.20 -10.04
N ARG A 50 -12.33 8.14 -10.96
CA ARG A 50 -12.90 9.46 -10.67
C ARG A 50 -14.31 9.38 -10.12
N LEU A 51 -15.10 8.39 -10.59
CA LEU A 51 -16.46 8.17 -10.12
C LEU A 51 -16.48 7.50 -8.74
N LEU A 52 -15.71 6.45 -8.54
CA LEU A 52 -15.81 5.60 -7.35
C LEU A 52 -14.94 6.10 -6.16
N TYR A 53 -13.78 6.70 -6.45
CA TYR A 53 -12.84 7.10 -5.39
C TYR A 53 -13.46 8.07 -4.36
N PRO A 54 -14.20 9.13 -4.71
CA PRO A 54 -14.78 10.05 -3.74
C PRO A 54 -15.74 9.39 -2.76
N PHE A 55 -16.45 8.35 -3.22
CA PHE A 55 -17.35 7.57 -2.39
C PHE A 55 -16.55 6.65 -1.45
N PHE A 56 -15.66 5.84 -1.98
CA PHE A 56 -14.90 4.88 -1.17
C PHE A 56 -13.94 5.54 -0.19
N ASP A 57 -13.33 6.67 -0.54
CA ASP A 57 -12.42 7.38 0.37
C ASP A 57 -13.08 7.84 1.67
N LYS A 58 -14.39 8.13 1.63
CA LYS A 58 -15.19 8.50 2.82
C LYS A 58 -15.42 7.34 3.79
N ILE A 59 -15.48 6.10 3.28
CA ILE A 59 -15.73 4.91 4.10
C ILE A 59 -14.44 4.21 4.58
N PHE A 60 -13.29 4.55 4.00
CA PHE A 60 -12.02 4.04 4.47
C PHE A 60 -11.65 4.65 5.82
N ILE A 61 -11.09 3.83 6.70
CA ILE A 61 -10.60 4.34 7.99
C ILE A 61 -9.55 5.45 7.80
N SER A 62 -9.45 6.36 8.76
CA SER A 62 -8.48 7.47 8.73
C SER A 62 -7.03 6.99 8.71
N ASP A 63 -6.75 5.82 9.28
CA ASP A 63 -5.41 5.25 9.49
C ASP A 63 -4.96 4.30 8.37
N SER A 64 -5.62 4.35 7.19
CA SER A 64 -5.21 3.74 5.92
C SER A 64 -4.60 4.79 5.00
N PHE A 65 -3.38 4.58 4.49
CA PHE A 65 -2.58 5.65 3.88
C PHE A 65 -2.14 5.44 2.43
N SER A 66 -2.09 4.21 1.93
CA SER A 66 -1.61 3.93 0.58
C SER A 66 -2.61 4.34 -0.49
N CYS A 67 -2.13 4.94 -1.58
CA CYS A 67 -2.94 5.28 -2.77
C CYS A 67 -4.20 6.10 -2.48
N ARG A 68 -4.12 7.02 -1.52
CA ARG A 68 -5.19 7.93 -1.14
C ARG A 68 -4.74 9.39 -1.26
N LYS A 69 -5.63 10.26 -1.72
CA LYS A 69 -5.38 11.72 -1.79
C LYS A 69 -5.11 12.27 -0.39
N ASN A 70 -4.16 13.18 -0.28
CA ASN A 70 -3.77 13.81 0.98
C ASN A 70 -3.30 12.85 2.08
N LYS A 71 -2.95 11.61 1.73
CA LYS A 71 -2.33 10.58 2.58
C LYS A 71 -0.89 10.30 2.13
N GLY A 72 -0.47 9.08 2.03
CA GLY A 72 0.84 8.70 1.53
C GLY A 72 1.83 8.33 2.63
N THR A 73 3.08 8.05 2.21
CA THR A 73 4.10 7.46 3.08
C THR A 73 4.41 8.34 4.30
N TYR A 74 4.63 9.64 4.09
CA TYR A 74 5.06 10.51 5.18
C TYR A 74 3.98 10.71 6.24
N LYS A 75 2.72 10.90 5.83
CA LYS A 75 1.60 10.99 6.79
C LYS A 75 1.38 9.67 7.54
N SER A 76 1.65 8.52 6.91
CA SER A 76 1.65 7.23 7.61
C SER A 76 2.75 7.15 8.66
N LEU A 77 3.97 7.61 8.35
CA LEU A 77 5.08 7.65 9.29
C LEU A 77 4.82 8.59 10.46
N ASP A 78 4.21 9.74 10.20
CA ASP A 78 3.86 10.72 11.25
C ASP A 78 2.73 10.18 12.14
N ARG A 79 1.75 9.48 11.55
CA ARG A 79 0.70 8.80 12.33
C ARG A 79 1.26 7.67 13.20
N PHE A 80 2.18 6.88 12.64
CA PHE A 80 2.89 5.86 13.40
C PHE A 80 3.62 6.48 14.61
N ARG A 81 4.37 7.58 14.41
CA ARG A 81 5.07 8.30 15.48
C ARG A 81 4.11 8.83 16.53
N SER A 82 3.00 9.45 16.12
CA SER A 82 1.96 9.94 17.03
C SER A 82 1.39 8.82 17.90
N PHE A 83 1.10 7.66 17.31
CA PHE A 83 0.61 6.51 18.07
C PHE A 83 1.67 5.92 19.00
N ALA A 84 2.91 5.84 18.56
CA ALA A 84 4.01 5.40 19.39
C ALA A 84 4.19 6.31 20.62
N PHE A 85 4.10 7.62 20.44
CA PHE A 85 4.16 8.62 21.50
C PHE A 85 2.99 8.47 22.51
N CYS A 86 1.77 8.24 22.02
CA CYS A 86 0.61 8.00 22.86
C CYS A 86 0.72 6.70 23.67
N VAL A 87 1.12 5.59 23.01
CA VAL A 87 1.26 4.28 23.66
C VAL A 87 2.38 4.27 24.70
N SER A 88 3.50 4.93 24.37
CA SER A 88 4.64 5.03 25.27
C SER A 88 4.47 6.09 26.37
N LYS A 89 3.34 6.78 26.43
CA LYS A 89 3.10 7.90 27.37
C LYS A 89 4.28 8.87 27.38
N ASN A 90 4.49 9.53 26.25
CA ASN A 90 5.60 10.48 26.03
C ASN A 90 6.98 9.85 26.19
N ASN A 91 7.15 8.64 25.65
CA ASN A 91 8.41 7.87 25.69
C ASN A 91 8.87 7.43 27.10
N THR A 92 7.96 7.40 28.08
CA THR A 92 8.26 6.96 29.46
C THR A 92 7.98 5.48 29.70
N ARG A 93 7.16 4.84 28.82
CA ARG A 93 6.78 3.43 28.93
C ARG A 93 7.16 2.63 27.69
N ILE A 94 7.22 1.31 27.85
CA ILE A 94 7.49 0.39 26.76
C ILE A 94 6.34 0.45 25.74
N CYS A 95 6.69 0.62 24.47
CA CYS A 95 5.77 0.50 23.35
C CYS A 95 6.13 -0.74 22.53
N TRP A 96 5.26 -1.75 22.55
CA TRP A 96 5.35 -2.93 21.70
C TRP A 96 4.64 -2.68 20.37
N ILE A 97 5.20 -3.23 19.31
CA ILE A 97 4.68 -3.07 17.95
C ILE A 97 4.61 -4.43 17.29
N LEU A 98 3.40 -4.83 16.91
CA LEU A 98 3.18 -5.93 15.98
C LEU A 98 3.20 -5.37 14.58
N LYS A 99 4.10 -5.88 13.76
CA LYS A 99 4.16 -5.60 12.33
C LYS A 99 3.84 -6.85 11.52
N CYS A 100 3.02 -6.70 10.50
CA CYS A 100 2.63 -7.76 9.58
C CYS A 100 2.68 -7.26 8.11
N ASP A 101 2.88 -8.20 7.21
CA ASP A 101 2.88 -8.00 5.75
C ASP A 101 2.10 -9.15 5.11
N ILE A 102 1.33 -8.90 4.06
CA ILE A 102 0.56 -9.92 3.35
C ILE A 102 1.40 -10.51 2.22
N LYS A 103 1.43 -11.83 2.13
CA LYS A 103 2.20 -12.56 1.10
C LYS A 103 1.61 -12.32 -0.28
N LYS A 104 2.42 -11.80 -1.23
CA LYS A 104 2.05 -11.58 -2.64
C LYS A 104 0.69 -10.89 -2.81
N PHE A 105 0.42 -9.85 -2.02
CA PHE A 105 -0.90 -9.23 -1.84
C PHE A 105 -1.67 -9.05 -3.14
N PHE A 106 -1.17 -8.23 -4.10
CA PHE A 106 -1.88 -7.96 -5.35
C PHE A 106 -2.17 -9.23 -6.17
N ALA A 107 -1.26 -10.21 -6.16
CA ALA A 107 -1.44 -11.47 -6.86
C ALA A 107 -2.40 -12.44 -6.15
N SER A 108 -2.70 -12.18 -4.87
CA SER A 108 -3.51 -13.07 -4.02
C SER A 108 -4.95 -12.60 -3.84
N ILE A 109 -5.28 -11.38 -4.24
CA ILE A 109 -6.66 -10.84 -4.14
C ILE A 109 -7.61 -11.77 -4.90
N ASP A 110 -8.65 -12.23 -4.23
CA ASP A 110 -9.70 -13.04 -4.82
C ASP A 110 -10.72 -12.13 -5.54
N GLN A 111 -10.83 -12.30 -6.86
CA GLN A 111 -11.64 -11.44 -7.72
C GLN A 111 -13.14 -11.57 -7.45
N SER A 112 -13.59 -12.76 -7.08
CA SER A 112 -15.00 -13.01 -6.75
C SER A 112 -15.37 -12.32 -5.43
N ILE A 113 -14.54 -12.45 -4.40
CA ILE A 113 -14.74 -11.74 -3.12
C ILE A 113 -14.70 -10.22 -3.34
N LEU A 114 -13.76 -9.71 -4.14
CA LEU A 114 -13.71 -8.28 -4.46
C LEU A 114 -15.01 -7.81 -5.12
N LEU A 115 -15.53 -8.57 -6.09
CA LEU A 115 -16.78 -8.23 -6.76
C LEU A 115 -17.97 -8.24 -5.79
N GLU A 116 -18.03 -9.21 -4.89
CA GLU A 116 -19.10 -9.26 -3.86
C GLU A 116 -18.99 -8.08 -2.87
N ILE A 117 -17.78 -7.67 -2.50
CA ILE A 117 -17.58 -6.45 -1.68
C ILE A 117 -18.10 -5.23 -2.44
N LEU A 118 -17.76 -5.06 -3.72
CA LEU A 118 -18.22 -3.93 -4.52
C LEU A 118 -19.75 -3.90 -4.68
N LYS A 119 -20.41 -5.04 -4.85
CA LYS A 119 -21.87 -5.16 -4.93
C LYS A 119 -22.58 -4.67 -3.66
N LYS A 120 -21.97 -4.78 -2.49
CA LYS A 120 -22.55 -4.25 -1.23
C LYS A 120 -22.70 -2.72 -1.25
N TYR A 121 -21.88 -2.03 -2.03
CA TYR A 121 -21.83 -0.56 -2.05
C TYR A 121 -22.35 0.05 -3.35
N ILE A 122 -22.43 -0.71 -4.43
CA ILE A 122 -22.79 -0.22 -5.77
C ILE A 122 -24.04 -0.98 -6.22
N PRO A 123 -25.23 -0.35 -6.16
CA PRO A 123 -26.49 -0.99 -6.56
C PRO A 123 -26.67 -1.07 -8.07
N ASP A 124 -25.97 -0.24 -8.85
CA ASP A 124 -26.10 -0.17 -10.31
C ASP A 124 -25.49 -1.42 -10.96
N LYS A 125 -26.33 -2.24 -11.61
CA LYS A 125 -25.94 -3.48 -12.27
C LYS A 125 -25.00 -3.25 -13.47
N ASN A 126 -25.14 -2.12 -14.17
CA ASN A 126 -24.31 -1.81 -15.35
C ASN A 126 -22.89 -1.43 -14.91
N ILE A 127 -22.77 -0.67 -13.83
CA ILE A 127 -21.46 -0.38 -13.22
C ILE A 127 -20.82 -1.68 -12.73
N ILE A 128 -21.55 -2.54 -12.03
CA ILE A 128 -21.04 -3.85 -11.58
C ILE A 128 -20.60 -4.71 -12.75
N TYR A 129 -21.37 -4.74 -13.86
CA TYR A 129 -20.95 -5.45 -15.08
C TYR A 129 -19.62 -4.92 -15.62
N LEU A 130 -19.47 -3.60 -15.70
CA LEU A 130 -18.23 -2.96 -16.17
C LEU A 130 -17.04 -3.27 -15.23
N LEU A 131 -17.25 -3.22 -13.91
CA LEU A 131 -16.24 -3.57 -12.92
C LEU A 131 -15.83 -5.04 -13.02
N LYS A 132 -16.78 -5.93 -13.30
CA LYS A 132 -16.50 -7.34 -13.55
C LYS A 132 -15.57 -7.51 -14.76
N GLU A 133 -15.85 -6.86 -15.89
CA GLU A 133 -14.99 -6.90 -17.08
C GLU A 133 -13.55 -6.42 -16.76
N ILE A 134 -13.40 -5.35 -15.96
CA ILE A 134 -12.09 -4.85 -15.55
C ILE A 134 -11.39 -5.82 -14.59
N ILE A 135 -12.07 -6.35 -13.59
CA ILE A 135 -11.47 -7.19 -12.55
C ILE A 135 -11.03 -8.53 -13.15
N PHE A 136 -11.87 -9.16 -13.95
CA PHE A 136 -11.59 -10.49 -14.54
C PHE A 136 -10.72 -10.42 -15.81
N SER A 137 -10.36 -9.21 -16.28
CA SER A 137 -9.44 -9.05 -17.42
C SER A 137 -8.00 -9.49 -17.12
N PHE A 138 -7.68 -9.69 -15.85
CA PHE A 138 -6.35 -10.07 -15.39
C PHE A 138 -6.39 -11.40 -14.62
N CYS A 139 -5.36 -12.21 -14.84
CA CYS A 139 -5.12 -13.42 -14.06
C CYS A 139 -3.66 -13.42 -13.62
N SER A 140 -3.40 -13.66 -12.33
CA SER A 140 -2.04 -13.79 -11.83
C SER A 140 -1.49 -15.20 -12.16
N THR A 141 -1.30 -16.04 -11.15
CA THR A 141 -0.87 -17.44 -11.33
C THR A 141 -2.03 -18.44 -11.29
N LYS A 142 -3.20 -17.99 -10.81
CA LYS A 142 -4.42 -18.80 -10.69
C LYS A 142 -5.60 -18.01 -11.24
N TYR A 143 -6.44 -18.69 -12.01
CA TYR A 143 -7.69 -18.10 -12.49
C TYR A 143 -8.53 -17.54 -11.34
N GLY A 144 -9.16 -16.40 -11.55
CA GLY A 144 -9.99 -15.72 -10.55
C GLY A 144 -9.18 -15.03 -9.44
N LYS A 145 -7.85 -14.92 -9.58
CA LYS A 145 -6.99 -14.27 -8.58
C LYS A 145 -6.07 -13.22 -9.19
N GLY A 146 -5.88 -12.18 -8.42
CA GLY A 146 -4.92 -11.11 -8.64
C GLY A 146 -5.50 -9.86 -9.25
N LEU A 147 -4.78 -8.75 -9.03
CA LEU A 147 -4.98 -7.47 -9.69
C LEU A 147 -3.67 -7.04 -10.34
N PRO A 148 -3.75 -6.43 -11.54
CA PRO A 148 -2.55 -5.99 -12.26
C PRO A 148 -1.90 -4.81 -11.55
N LEU A 149 -0.57 -4.91 -11.31
CA LEU A 149 0.22 -3.79 -10.81
C LEU A 149 0.39 -2.74 -11.91
N GLY A 150 0.20 -1.46 -11.55
CA GLY A 150 0.39 -0.33 -12.47
C GLY A 150 -0.90 0.33 -12.96
N ASN A 151 -2.07 -0.18 -12.58
CA ASN A 151 -3.35 0.41 -12.96
C ASN A 151 -4.02 1.12 -11.79
N LEU A 152 -4.67 2.24 -12.09
CA LEU A 152 -5.29 3.11 -11.08
C LEU A 152 -6.46 2.43 -10.36
N THR A 153 -7.29 1.68 -11.09
CA THR A 153 -8.38 0.90 -10.50
C THR A 153 -7.89 -0.19 -9.56
N SER A 154 -6.76 -0.85 -9.86
CA SER A 154 -6.18 -1.86 -8.98
C SER A 154 -5.80 -1.30 -7.61
N GLN A 155 -5.32 -0.05 -7.56
CA GLN A 155 -5.00 0.64 -6.31
C GLN A 155 -6.26 0.91 -5.48
N LEU A 156 -7.34 1.35 -6.11
CA LEU A 156 -8.63 1.56 -5.45
C LEU A 156 -9.20 0.23 -4.95
N PHE A 157 -9.24 -0.78 -5.80
CA PHE A 157 -9.80 -2.10 -5.48
C PHE A 157 -9.02 -2.79 -4.36
N ALA A 158 -7.70 -2.65 -4.33
CA ALA A 158 -6.88 -3.14 -3.22
C ALA A 158 -7.27 -2.48 -1.88
N ASN A 159 -7.56 -1.17 -1.88
CA ASN A 159 -8.04 -0.48 -0.68
C ASN A 159 -9.48 -0.88 -0.32
N VAL A 160 -10.37 -1.06 -1.28
CA VAL A 160 -11.73 -1.56 -1.06
C VAL A 160 -11.70 -2.95 -0.42
N TYR A 161 -10.87 -3.84 -0.95
CA TYR A 161 -10.68 -5.19 -0.43
C TYR A 161 -10.18 -5.20 1.00
N MET A 162 -9.16 -4.40 1.29
CA MET A 162 -8.57 -4.28 2.63
C MET A 162 -9.42 -3.47 3.60
N ASN A 163 -10.42 -2.73 3.15
CA ASN A 163 -11.35 -2.04 4.04
C ASN A 163 -12.16 -3.01 4.92
N GLU A 164 -12.48 -4.21 4.43
CA GLU A 164 -13.12 -5.23 5.25
C GLU A 164 -12.22 -5.65 6.41
N PHE A 165 -10.91 -5.81 6.16
CA PHE A 165 -9.92 -6.06 7.20
C PHE A 165 -9.76 -4.88 8.16
N ASP A 166 -9.70 -3.66 7.64
CA ASP A 166 -9.60 -2.44 8.47
C ASP A 166 -10.79 -2.34 9.43
N ARG A 167 -12.00 -2.61 8.94
CA ARG A 167 -13.22 -2.63 9.76
C ARG A 167 -13.19 -3.74 10.81
N PHE A 168 -12.73 -4.94 10.46
CA PHE A 168 -12.53 -6.02 11.42
C PHE A 168 -11.58 -5.60 12.55
N VAL A 169 -10.40 -5.04 12.19
CA VAL A 169 -9.40 -4.61 13.18
C VAL A 169 -9.93 -3.49 14.08
N LYS A 170 -10.64 -2.50 13.51
CA LYS A 170 -11.13 -1.34 14.28
C LYS A 170 -12.40 -1.65 15.08
N HIS A 171 -13.35 -2.37 14.53
CA HIS A 171 -14.67 -2.55 15.13
C HIS A 171 -14.86 -3.88 15.86
N LYS A 172 -14.29 -5.00 15.35
CA LYS A 172 -14.39 -6.30 16.00
C LYS A 172 -13.26 -6.52 17.01
N LEU A 173 -12.01 -6.32 16.59
CA LEU A 173 -10.85 -6.44 17.47
C LEU A 173 -10.67 -5.23 18.39
N LYS A 174 -11.36 -4.11 18.13
CA LYS A 174 -11.31 -2.83 18.88
C LYS A 174 -9.88 -2.30 19.07
N VAL A 175 -9.02 -2.47 18.06
CA VAL A 175 -7.64 -2.01 18.10
C VAL A 175 -7.60 -0.49 17.93
N LYS A 176 -7.12 0.23 18.94
CA LYS A 176 -7.03 1.68 18.94
C LYS A 176 -5.90 2.19 18.05
N TYR A 177 -4.70 1.66 18.19
CA TYR A 177 -3.47 2.13 17.54
C TYR A 177 -3.07 1.19 16.40
N TYR A 178 -3.64 1.42 15.23
CA TYR A 178 -3.48 0.64 14.01
C TYR A 178 -3.21 1.55 12.83
N VAL A 179 -2.18 1.24 12.04
CA VAL A 179 -1.81 1.96 10.82
C VAL A 179 -1.60 0.96 9.69
N ARG A 180 -2.19 1.20 8.52
CA ARG A 180 -2.00 0.38 7.33
C ARG A 180 -1.50 1.19 6.13
N TYR A 181 -0.54 0.62 5.43
CA TYR A 181 -0.04 1.10 4.15
C TYR A 181 -0.04 -0.05 3.13
N ALA A 182 -1.09 -0.14 2.30
CA ALA A 182 -1.37 -1.26 1.39
C ALA A 182 -1.47 -2.59 2.17
N ASP A 183 -0.51 -3.49 1.97
CA ASP A 183 -0.36 -4.79 2.61
C ASP A 183 0.49 -4.78 3.90
N ASP A 184 1.22 -3.70 4.16
CA ASP A 184 2.06 -3.52 5.36
C ASP A 184 1.25 -2.81 6.44
N PHE A 185 1.11 -3.42 7.62
CA PHE A 185 0.37 -2.81 8.71
C PHE A 185 1.03 -3.05 10.07
N VAL A 186 0.75 -2.14 10.99
CA VAL A 186 1.28 -2.15 12.34
C VAL A 186 0.19 -1.93 13.37
N ILE A 187 0.31 -2.59 14.51
CA ILE A 187 -0.51 -2.41 15.72
C ILE A 187 0.43 -2.11 16.88
N LEU A 188 0.11 -1.07 17.66
CA LEU A 188 0.92 -0.65 18.79
C LEU A 188 0.15 -0.87 20.12
N SER A 189 0.85 -1.34 21.13
CA SER A 189 0.30 -1.54 22.48
C SER A 189 1.40 -1.46 23.55
N GLU A 190 1.03 -1.12 24.76
CA GLU A 190 1.92 -1.27 25.94
C GLU A 190 2.02 -2.72 26.40
N ASN A 191 1.10 -3.59 25.99
CA ASN A 191 1.02 -5.00 26.40
C ASN A 191 1.39 -5.93 25.22
N LYS A 192 2.49 -6.68 25.40
CA LYS A 192 2.97 -7.65 24.40
C LYS A 192 1.99 -8.79 24.18
N LYS A 193 1.47 -9.38 25.27
CA LYS A 193 0.53 -10.52 25.23
C LYS A 193 -0.77 -10.16 24.49
N TYR A 194 -1.24 -8.91 24.64
CA TYR A 194 -2.37 -8.40 23.86
C TYR A 194 -2.10 -8.49 22.37
N LEU A 195 -0.90 -8.12 21.91
CA LEU A 195 -0.54 -8.20 20.48
C LEU A 195 -0.41 -9.65 20.00
N GLU A 196 0.18 -10.53 20.80
CA GLU A 196 0.31 -11.96 20.50
C GLU A 196 -1.07 -12.59 20.29
N ASN A 197 -2.03 -12.33 21.16
CA ASN A 197 -3.40 -12.83 21.05
C ASN A 197 -4.16 -12.32 19.82
N LYS A 198 -3.71 -11.21 19.19
CA LYS A 198 -4.34 -10.70 17.96
C LYS A 198 -3.85 -11.41 16.70
N ILE A 199 -2.68 -12.04 16.72
CA ILE A 199 -2.07 -12.62 15.52
C ILE A 199 -2.96 -13.69 14.92
N ASP A 200 -3.45 -14.64 15.71
CA ASP A 200 -4.24 -15.76 15.19
C ASP A 200 -5.63 -15.30 14.72
N LEU A 201 -6.26 -14.38 15.43
CA LEU A 201 -7.53 -13.76 14.99
C LEU A 201 -7.37 -13.04 13.65
N ILE A 202 -6.24 -12.36 13.45
CA ILE A 202 -5.92 -11.67 12.18
C ILE A 202 -5.68 -12.69 11.06
N LYS A 203 -4.91 -13.76 11.33
CA LYS A 203 -4.66 -14.84 10.37
C LYS A 203 -5.96 -15.51 9.93
N ASP A 204 -6.82 -15.84 10.88
CA ASP A 204 -8.10 -16.50 10.62
C ASP A 204 -9.01 -15.63 9.77
N PHE A 205 -9.17 -14.36 10.12
CA PHE A 205 -9.96 -13.43 9.32
C PHE A 205 -9.41 -13.29 7.88
N LEU A 206 -8.13 -13.04 7.73
CA LEU A 206 -7.52 -12.88 6.40
C LEU A 206 -7.66 -14.15 5.57
N LYS A 207 -7.47 -15.33 6.16
CA LYS A 207 -7.58 -16.62 5.48
C LYS A 207 -9.02 -16.96 5.11
N ASN A 208 -9.95 -16.81 6.05
CA ASN A 208 -11.33 -17.29 5.88
C ASN A 208 -12.16 -16.31 5.08
N GLU A 209 -12.09 -15.01 5.36
CA GLU A 209 -12.92 -13.97 4.74
C GLU A 209 -12.31 -13.41 3.46
N LEU A 210 -10.99 -13.21 3.43
CA LEU A 210 -10.33 -12.54 2.31
C LEU A 210 -9.40 -13.47 1.50
N LYS A 211 -9.30 -14.75 1.84
CA LYS A 211 -8.40 -15.72 1.18
C LYS A 211 -6.95 -15.21 1.04
N LEU A 212 -6.53 -14.36 1.98
CA LEU A 212 -5.18 -13.80 2.08
C LEU A 212 -4.36 -14.52 3.17
N ILE A 213 -3.04 -14.52 3.01
CA ILE A 213 -2.12 -15.15 3.95
C ILE A 213 -1.08 -14.14 4.39
N LEU A 214 -0.84 -14.03 5.70
CA LEU A 214 0.27 -13.27 6.24
C LEU A 214 1.60 -13.90 5.78
N HIS A 215 2.59 -13.06 5.51
CA HIS A 215 3.93 -13.52 5.17
C HIS A 215 4.59 -14.11 6.43
N PRO A 216 4.93 -15.42 6.49
CA PRO A 216 5.38 -16.07 7.72
C PRO A 216 6.62 -15.39 8.31
N ASP A 217 7.58 -15.00 7.47
CA ASP A 217 8.85 -14.39 7.90
C ASP A 217 8.75 -12.88 8.16
N LYS A 218 7.55 -12.29 8.11
CA LYS A 218 7.35 -10.85 8.28
C LYS A 218 6.29 -10.52 9.33
N ILE A 219 6.11 -11.39 10.29
CA ILE A 219 5.32 -11.15 11.49
C ILE A 219 6.30 -10.92 12.63
N PHE A 220 6.36 -9.69 13.13
CA PHE A 220 7.31 -9.32 14.18
C PHE A 220 6.60 -8.59 15.32
N ILE A 221 6.93 -8.97 16.56
CA ILE A 221 6.63 -8.16 17.73
C ILE A 221 7.96 -7.67 18.31
N LYS A 222 8.14 -6.36 18.31
CA LYS A 222 9.35 -5.70 18.83
C LYS A 222 8.99 -4.47 19.66
N THR A 223 9.90 -4.05 20.50
CA THR A 223 9.78 -2.76 21.17
C THR A 223 10.20 -1.63 20.24
N LEU A 224 9.66 -0.44 20.46
CA LEU A 224 10.09 0.75 19.70
C LEU A 224 11.56 1.08 19.97
N SER A 225 12.05 0.84 21.21
CA SER A 225 13.45 1.06 21.59
C SER A 225 14.44 0.18 20.83
N SER A 226 14.05 -1.04 20.45
CA SER A 226 14.91 -1.91 19.60
C SER A 226 14.97 -1.47 18.13
N GLY A 227 14.17 -0.48 17.77
CA GLY A 227 14.04 0.04 16.42
C GLY A 227 13.12 -0.81 15.53
N MET A 228 12.02 -0.21 15.07
CA MET A 228 11.02 -0.85 14.22
C MET A 228 11.14 -0.41 12.77
N ASP A 229 11.32 -1.36 11.88
CA ASP A 229 11.29 -1.12 10.42
C ASP A 229 9.86 -0.91 9.93
N PHE A 230 9.54 0.30 9.44
CA PHE A 230 8.27 0.60 8.79
C PHE A 230 8.47 1.57 7.62
N LEU A 231 7.96 1.24 6.45
CA LEU A 231 8.00 2.05 5.22
C LEU A 231 9.40 2.60 4.85
N GLY A 232 10.42 1.77 5.00
CA GLY A 232 11.80 2.12 4.61
C GLY A 232 12.60 2.87 5.66
N TRP A 233 12.02 3.11 6.82
CA TRP A 233 12.64 3.76 7.96
C TRP A 233 12.71 2.82 9.16
N LYS A 234 13.76 2.96 9.97
CA LYS A 234 13.88 2.36 11.30
C LYS A 234 13.53 3.42 12.34
N HIS A 235 12.46 3.17 13.08
CA HIS A 235 11.88 4.10 14.06
C HIS A 235 12.35 3.78 15.47
N PHE A 236 12.69 4.82 16.21
CA PHE A 236 13.00 4.82 17.62
C PHE A 236 12.08 5.82 18.35
N PHE A 237 12.22 5.96 19.65
CA PHE A 237 11.39 6.85 20.46
C PHE A 237 11.44 8.32 19.99
N ASP A 238 12.64 8.83 19.78
CA ASP A 238 12.93 10.24 19.53
C ASP A 238 13.21 10.56 18.06
N HIS A 239 13.70 9.56 17.30
CA HIS A 239 14.12 9.75 15.92
C HIS A 239 13.78 8.58 15.02
N ARG A 240 14.00 8.77 13.73
CA ARG A 240 13.99 7.70 12.72
C ARG A 240 15.20 7.84 11.80
N ILE A 241 15.76 6.73 11.39
CA ILE A 241 16.88 6.65 10.45
C ILE A 241 16.47 5.83 9.23
N LEU A 242 17.16 6.02 8.09
CA LEU A 242 16.94 5.15 6.95
C LEU A 242 17.32 3.70 7.28
N ARG A 243 16.50 2.76 6.86
CA ARG A 243 16.84 1.34 6.89
C ARG A 243 18.10 1.10 6.05
N ASN A 244 18.99 0.20 6.48
CA ASN A 244 20.28 -0.04 5.82
C ASN A 244 20.15 -0.31 4.31
N THR A 245 19.18 -1.13 3.90
CA THR A 245 18.93 -1.40 2.48
C THR A 245 18.47 -0.16 1.71
N THR A 246 17.66 0.71 2.32
CA THR A 246 17.22 1.98 1.71
C THR A 246 18.40 2.95 1.62
N ARG A 247 19.25 3.02 2.66
CA ARG A 247 20.46 3.84 2.68
C ARG A 247 21.44 3.44 1.58
N ALA A 248 21.75 2.13 1.47
CA ALA A 248 22.66 1.61 0.44
C ALA A 248 22.15 1.93 -0.97
N ARG A 249 20.83 1.76 -1.21
CA ARG A 249 20.20 2.10 -2.48
C ARG A 249 20.31 3.59 -2.80
N VAL A 250 20.01 4.47 -1.84
CA VAL A 250 20.13 5.93 -2.04
C VAL A 250 21.52 6.30 -2.49
N ILE A 251 22.56 5.80 -1.81
CA ILE A 251 23.96 6.08 -2.15
C ILE A 251 24.26 5.55 -3.56
N LYS A 252 23.94 4.28 -3.84
CA LYS A 252 24.17 3.65 -5.15
C LYS A 252 23.51 4.44 -6.29
N ASN A 253 22.25 4.84 -6.13
CA ASN A 253 21.52 5.53 -7.19
C ASN A 253 22.04 6.95 -7.43
N ILE A 254 22.51 7.64 -6.39
CA ILE A 254 23.15 8.94 -6.56
C ILE A 254 24.47 8.78 -7.31
N GLN A 255 25.30 7.81 -6.97
CA GLN A 255 26.54 7.51 -7.67
C GLN A 255 26.29 7.13 -9.12
N ASN A 256 25.33 6.23 -9.40
CA ASN A 256 25.00 5.81 -10.76
C ASN A 256 24.39 6.92 -11.64
N SER A 257 23.93 8.01 -11.07
CA SER A 257 23.42 9.19 -11.78
C SER A 257 24.46 10.29 -11.98
N ASP A 258 25.73 9.99 -11.74
CA ASP A 258 26.84 10.97 -11.76
C ASP A 258 26.47 12.26 -11.01
N TYR A 259 25.83 12.08 -9.85
CA TYR A 259 25.38 13.16 -8.97
C TYR A 259 24.47 14.21 -9.65
N ASN A 260 23.68 13.80 -10.63
CA ASN A 260 22.74 14.69 -11.31
C ASN A 260 21.87 15.45 -10.29
N SER A 261 21.73 16.77 -10.48
CA SER A 261 21.01 17.68 -9.57
C SER A 261 19.56 17.26 -9.32
N THR A 262 18.86 16.75 -10.32
CA THR A 262 17.47 16.27 -10.21
C THR A 262 17.37 15.06 -9.27
N THR A 263 18.30 14.10 -9.41
CA THR A 263 18.40 12.92 -8.56
C THR A 263 18.77 13.30 -7.13
N LEU A 264 19.76 14.19 -6.95
CA LEU A 264 20.15 14.72 -5.65
C LEU A 264 19.00 15.40 -4.92
N ASN A 265 18.28 16.30 -5.59
CA ASN A 265 17.13 17.01 -5.03
C ASN A 265 16.01 16.06 -4.60
N SER A 266 15.74 15.03 -5.39
CA SER A 266 14.77 13.98 -5.06
C SER A 266 15.16 13.24 -3.77
N TYR A 267 16.42 12.81 -3.66
CA TYR A 267 16.90 12.13 -2.46
C TYR A 267 17.05 13.04 -1.26
N PHE A 268 17.46 14.31 -1.44
CA PHE A 268 17.46 15.27 -0.34
C PHE A 268 16.02 15.53 0.19
N GLY A 269 15.01 15.51 -0.70
CA GLY A 269 13.61 15.52 -0.30
C GLY A 269 13.27 14.35 0.63
N LEU A 270 13.67 13.11 0.26
CA LEU A 270 13.52 11.93 1.12
C LEU A 270 14.25 12.12 2.45
N LEU A 271 15.51 12.56 2.41
CA LEU A 271 16.39 12.69 3.58
C LEU A 271 15.95 13.76 4.59
N LYS A 272 15.03 14.67 4.25
CA LYS A 272 14.43 15.63 5.19
C LYS A 272 13.56 14.96 6.27
N HIS A 273 13.09 13.75 6.03
CA HIS A 273 12.11 13.08 6.88
C HIS A 273 12.69 12.23 8.02
N GLY A 274 13.98 12.33 8.32
CA GLY A 274 14.58 11.59 9.43
C GLY A 274 15.96 12.11 9.82
N ASN A 275 16.61 11.44 10.79
CA ASN A 275 17.99 11.74 11.19
C ASN A 275 18.96 11.20 10.13
N THR A 276 19.34 12.06 9.19
CA THR A 276 20.12 11.70 8.00
C THR A 276 21.32 12.61 7.78
N TYR A 277 21.70 13.41 8.79
CA TYR A 277 22.80 14.37 8.70
C TYR A 277 24.10 13.74 8.17
N LYS A 278 24.52 12.61 8.76
CA LYS A 278 25.75 11.90 8.35
C LYS A 278 25.71 11.44 6.88
N ILE A 279 24.52 11.03 6.41
CA ILE A 279 24.34 10.59 5.01
C ILE A 279 24.42 11.79 4.07
N LYS A 280 23.74 12.89 4.41
CA LYS A 280 23.78 14.14 3.63
C LYS A 280 25.20 14.65 3.50
N ARG A 281 25.94 14.72 4.62
CA ARG A 281 27.35 15.16 4.64
C ARG A 281 28.22 14.29 3.72
N LYS A 282 28.07 12.98 3.79
CA LYS A 282 28.83 12.05 2.93
C LYS A 282 28.52 12.27 1.44
N ILE A 283 27.25 12.46 1.08
CA ILE A 283 26.85 12.73 -0.31
C ILE A 283 27.46 14.05 -0.79
N LEU A 284 27.39 15.13 0.02
CA LEU A 284 27.94 16.43 -0.34
C LEU A 284 29.47 16.42 -0.47
N GLN A 285 30.18 15.68 0.39
CA GLN A 285 31.64 15.53 0.28
C GLN A 285 32.06 14.89 -1.05
N HIS A 286 31.33 13.87 -1.53
CA HIS A 286 31.60 13.23 -2.82
C HIS A 286 31.12 14.05 -4.02
N PHE A 287 30.26 15.02 -3.83
CA PHE A 287 29.79 15.92 -4.90
C PHE A 287 30.76 17.10 -5.12
N LEU A 288 31.49 17.49 -4.07
CA LEU A 288 32.45 18.62 -4.09
C LEU A 288 33.89 18.18 -4.36
N SER A 289 34.17 16.87 -4.35
CA SER A 289 35.43 16.26 -4.78
C SER A 289 35.39 15.87 -6.25
#